data_ed68b6cdbd6954085ed3301f73d643e1
#
_entry.id   ed68b6cdbd6954085ed3301f73d643e1
#
_cell.length_a   1.000
_cell.length_b   1.000
_cell.length_c   1.000
_cell.angle_alpha   90.00
_cell.angle_beta   90.00
_cell.angle_gamma   90.00
#
_symmetry.space_group_name_H-M   'P 1'
#
loop_
_entity.id
_entity.type
_entity.pdbx_description
1 polymer ?
#
loop_
_entity_poly.entity_id
_entity_poly.type
_entity_poly.pdbx_seq_one_letter_code
_entity_poly.pdbx_strand_id
1 'polypeptide(L)'
;MVRVKMMAAAAMTGLLAVSALAGCGDKDAAGGSDDGKLVMGFSQVGAESGWRTANTNDIKAAAPAAGIELKFSDAQGKQENQISAIRGFITQKVDVIAFSPVVTSGWDAVLKEAKDADIPVILTDRAVDSQDTSLYKTFLGSDFVKEGKEAGDWLVKDSAGKTGPINVVELQGTTGAAPAIDRQKGFAEAIAANPNIKIVKSQTGDFKRADGKTVMEQFLQSTPKIDVLYAHNDDMGLGAIEAIEAAGKVPGKDIKIITVDAVKDGMTALAAGKINYIVECSPLLGTQLMELAKKVHAGESVEQRILTQETTFTQEQAKAALPDRKY
;
A
#
# COMPACT_ATOMS: atom_id res chain seq x y z
N MET A 1 -6.22 36.78 -69.18
CA MET A 1 -6.29 36.15 -70.53
C MET A 1 -6.67 34.70 -70.26
N VAL A 2 -7.96 34.34 -70.56
CA VAL A 2 -8.36 33.53 -71.71
C VAL A 2 -8.00 32.06 -71.56
N ARG A 3 -8.86 31.07 -71.55
CA ARG A 3 -10.24 30.69 -71.93
C ARG A 3 -10.43 29.23 -71.48
N VAL A 4 -11.49 28.80 -70.77
CA VAL A 4 -12.78 28.28 -71.22
C VAL A 4 -12.74 27.22 -72.34
N LYS A 5 -13.27 26.02 -72.01
CA LYS A 5 -14.26 25.22 -72.76
C LYS A 5 -14.32 23.82 -72.12
N MET A 6 -15.37 23.32 -71.48
CA MET A 6 -16.75 23.00 -71.92
C MET A 6 -16.84 21.84 -72.91
N MET A 7 -17.79 20.99 -72.59
CA MET A 7 -18.64 20.07 -73.37
C MET A 7 -18.22 18.59 -73.33
N ALA A 8 -19.07 17.62 -73.32
CA ALA A 8 -20.51 17.42 -73.09
C ALA A 8 -20.76 15.89 -73.13
N ALA A 9 -21.59 15.41 -72.30
CA ALA A 9 -22.83 14.61 -72.44
C ALA A 9 -22.87 13.42 -73.43
N ALA A 10 -23.41 12.30 -72.96
CA ALA A 10 -24.49 11.43 -73.41
C ALA A 10 -24.55 10.20 -72.53
N ALA A 11 -25.54 9.90 -71.77
CA ALA A 11 -26.90 9.43 -71.93
C ALA A 11 -27.02 8.00 -72.59
N MET A 12 -27.51 7.06 -71.86
CA MET A 12 -28.71 6.25 -72.11
C MET A 12 -28.72 4.94 -71.30
N THR A 13 -29.75 4.84 -70.47
CA THR A 13 -30.83 3.83 -70.42
C THR A 13 -30.38 2.39 -70.17
N GLY A 14 -30.79 1.73 -69.13
CA GLY A 14 -32.04 1.46 -68.51
C GLY A 14 -32.12 -0.03 -68.16
N LEU A 15 -32.52 -0.46 -67.07
CA LEU A 15 -33.64 -1.42 -66.89
C LEU A 15 -33.88 -1.69 -65.37
N LEU A 16 -35.13 -1.60 -65.03
CA LEU A 16 -35.68 -1.95 -63.73
C LEU A 16 -35.57 -3.42 -63.39
N ALA A 17 -35.21 -3.76 -62.14
CA ALA A 17 -35.74 -4.92 -61.44
C ALA A 17 -36.04 -4.55 -59.99
N VAL A 18 -37.31 -4.52 -59.69
CA VAL A 18 -37.89 -4.40 -58.34
C VAL A 18 -37.74 -5.73 -57.63
N SER A 19 -37.18 -5.80 -56.46
CA SER A 19 -37.42 -6.84 -55.47
C SER A 19 -37.51 -6.27 -54.09
N ALA A 20 -38.55 -6.63 -53.42
CA ALA A 20 -39.12 -6.06 -52.20
C ALA A 20 -38.42 -6.46 -50.91
N LEU A 21 -38.52 -5.57 -49.93
CA LEU A 21 -38.74 -5.70 -48.49
C LEU A 21 -38.03 -6.83 -47.76
N ALA A 22 -37.11 -6.44 -46.86
CA ALA A 22 -37.16 -6.85 -45.45
C ALA A 22 -36.47 -5.78 -44.62
N GLY A 23 -37.21 -5.03 -43.80
CA GLY A 23 -36.68 -4.09 -42.83
C GLY A 23 -36.06 -4.84 -41.67
N CYS A 24 -34.84 -4.47 -41.31
CA CYS A 24 -34.32 -4.60 -39.97
C CYS A 24 -33.73 -3.26 -39.59
N GLY A 25 -34.25 -2.68 -38.54
CA GLY A 25 -33.74 -1.41 -38.03
C GLY A 25 -32.33 -1.56 -37.52
N ASP A 26 -31.42 -0.86 -38.14
CA ASP A 26 -30.13 -0.56 -37.54
C ASP A 26 -30.36 0.37 -36.36
N LYS A 27 -30.28 -0.23 -35.16
CA LYS A 27 -29.90 0.54 -33.99
C LYS A 27 -28.39 0.76 -34.13
N ASP A 28 -27.99 1.95 -34.44
CA ASP A 28 -26.64 2.44 -34.21
C ASP A 28 -26.32 2.31 -32.71
N ALA A 29 -25.88 1.14 -32.31
CA ALA A 29 -25.15 0.97 -31.10
C ALA A 29 -23.76 1.56 -31.37
N ALA A 30 -23.51 2.73 -30.81
CA ALA A 30 -22.14 3.21 -30.63
C ALA A 30 -21.42 2.18 -29.73
N GLY A 31 -20.97 1.11 -30.34
CA GLY A 31 -20.08 0.14 -29.75
C GLY A 31 -18.69 0.77 -29.70
N GLY A 32 -18.32 1.36 -28.55
CA GLY A 32 -16.92 1.43 -28.21
C GLY A 32 -16.40 0.00 -28.33
N SER A 33 -15.28 -0.19 -28.99
CA SER A 33 -14.55 -1.46 -29.02
C SER A 33 -14.10 -1.76 -27.60
N ASP A 34 -14.94 -2.47 -26.84
CA ASP A 34 -14.54 -3.17 -25.65
C ASP A 34 -13.63 -4.29 -26.13
N ASP A 35 -12.31 -4.08 -26.02
CA ASP A 35 -11.31 -5.08 -26.37
C ASP A 35 -11.28 -6.24 -25.36
N GLY A 36 -12.28 -6.33 -24.49
CA GLY A 36 -12.44 -7.39 -23.48
C GLY A 36 -11.38 -7.37 -22.39
N LYS A 37 -10.64 -6.25 -22.27
CA LYS A 37 -9.59 -6.10 -21.28
C LYS A 37 -10.14 -5.61 -19.95
N LEU A 38 -9.85 -6.33 -18.86
CA LEU A 38 -10.25 -5.93 -17.53
C LEU A 38 -9.63 -4.56 -17.18
N VAL A 39 -10.47 -3.62 -16.74
CA VAL A 39 -10.07 -2.27 -16.30
C VAL A 39 -10.13 -2.21 -14.78
N MET A 40 -9.01 -1.96 -14.11
CA MET A 40 -8.93 -1.81 -12.66
C MET A 40 -8.61 -0.37 -12.26
N GLY A 41 -9.46 0.24 -11.44
CA GLY A 41 -9.16 1.49 -10.74
C GLY A 41 -8.33 1.19 -9.49
N PHE A 42 -7.18 1.85 -9.33
CA PHE A 42 -6.34 1.71 -8.14
C PHE A 42 -6.06 3.07 -7.51
N SER A 43 -6.43 3.24 -6.22
CA SER A 43 -6.09 4.43 -5.46
C SER A 43 -5.03 4.13 -4.40
N GLN A 44 -3.84 4.72 -4.59
CA GLN A 44 -2.71 4.62 -3.67
C GLN A 44 -2.79 5.69 -2.58
N VAL A 45 -2.22 5.40 -1.39
CA VAL A 45 -2.11 6.35 -0.27
C VAL A 45 -1.31 7.60 -0.68
N GLY A 46 -0.13 7.40 -1.27
CA GLY A 46 0.82 8.46 -1.58
C GLY A 46 2.18 7.85 -1.95
N ALA A 47 3.25 8.55 -1.61
CA ALA A 47 4.64 8.14 -1.80
C ALA A 47 5.48 8.48 -0.54
N GLU A 48 4.93 8.21 0.63
CA GLU A 48 5.47 8.63 1.93
C GLU A 48 6.75 7.90 2.33
N SER A 49 7.01 6.71 1.75
CA SER A 49 8.13 5.84 2.12
C SER A 49 8.70 5.07 0.93
N GLY A 50 9.89 4.50 1.11
CA GLY A 50 10.50 3.56 0.17
C GLY A 50 9.62 2.33 -0.07
N TRP A 51 9.01 1.81 1.00
CA TRP A 51 8.04 0.71 0.92
C TRP A 51 6.86 1.05 0.01
N ARG A 52 6.24 2.23 0.20
CA ARG A 52 5.09 2.67 -0.61
C ARG A 52 5.45 2.84 -2.08
N THR A 53 6.63 3.37 -2.35
CA THR A 53 7.16 3.51 -3.71
C THR A 53 7.36 2.14 -4.37
N ALA A 54 7.92 1.16 -3.65
CA ALA A 54 8.10 -0.21 -4.13
C ALA A 54 6.75 -0.88 -4.41
N ASN A 55 5.76 -0.74 -3.50
CA ASN A 55 4.41 -1.27 -3.70
C ASN A 55 3.72 -0.66 -4.95
N THR A 56 3.83 0.65 -5.13
CA THR A 56 3.29 1.34 -6.32
C THR A 56 3.93 0.81 -7.61
N ASN A 57 5.24 0.64 -7.61
CA ASN A 57 5.97 0.16 -8.80
C ASN A 57 5.61 -1.30 -9.12
N ASP A 58 5.47 -2.15 -8.10
CA ASP A 58 5.09 -3.55 -8.27
C ASP A 58 3.68 -3.68 -8.84
N ILE A 59 2.71 -2.93 -8.32
CA ILE A 59 1.33 -2.92 -8.85
C ILE A 59 1.29 -2.42 -10.31
N LYS A 60 2.00 -1.31 -10.60
CA LYS A 60 2.09 -0.76 -11.97
C LYS A 60 2.75 -1.70 -12.96
N ALA A 61 3.70 -2.50 -12.51
CA ALA A 61 4.36 -3.51 -13.35
C ALA A 61 3.49 -4.75 -13.54
N ALA A 62 2.78 -5.19 -12.50
CA ALA A 62 1.96 -6.40 -12.53
C ALA A 62 0.72 -6.25 -13.42
N ALA A 63 0.09 -5.08 -13.46
CA ALA A 63 -1.15 -4.87 -14.21
C ALA A 63 -1.01 -5.17 -15.70
N PRO A 64 -0.09 -4.54 -16.47
CA PRO A 64 0.09 -4.86 -17.89
C PRO A 64 0.58 -6.30 -18.09
N ALA A 65 1.40 -6.84 -17.22
CA ALA A 65 1.84 -8.24 -17.28
C ALA A 65 0.67 -9.22 -17.14
N ALA A 66 -0.36 -8.85 -16.39
CA ALA A 66 -1.60 -9.62 -16.24
C ALA A 66 -2.64 -9.34 -17.36
N GLY A 67 -2.37 -8.42 -18.29
CA GLY A 67 -3.33 -7.99 -19.31
C GLY A 67 -4.43 -7.06 -18.77
N ILE A 68 -4.22 -6.41 -17.62
CA ILE A 68 -5.16 -5.50 -16.97
C ILE A 68 -4.83 -4.04 -17.34
N GLU A 69 -5.84 -3.26 -17.71
CA GLU A 69 -5.71 -1.81 -17.82
C GLU A 69 -5.80 -1.18 -16.43
N LEU A 70 -4.76 -0.49 -16.01
CA LEU A 70 -4.69 0.13 -14.69
C LEU A 70 -4.98 1.64 -14.77
N LYS A 71 -6.07 2.08 -14.13
CA LYS A 71 -6.36 3.49 -13.87
C LYS A 71 -5.85 3.85 -12.48
N PHE A 72 -4.69 4.47 -12.43
CA PHE A 72 -3.99 4.77 -11.17
C PHE A 72 -4.27 6.19 -10.69
N SER A 73 -4.51 6.34 -9.37
CA SER A 73 -4.64 7.62 -8.70
C SER A 73 -3.79 7.65 -7.44
N ASP A 74 -3.01 8.72 -7.25
CA ASP A 74 -2.25 8.99 -6.02
C ASP A 74 -3.02 9.97 -5.15
N ALA A 75 -3.32 9.57 -3.92
CA ALA A 75 -4.10 10.39 -2.99
C ALA A 75 -3.28 11.44 -2.23
N GLN A 76 -1.95 11.40 -2.34
CA GLN A 76 -1.06 12.35 -1.65
C GLN A 76 -1.28 12.42 -0.13
N GLY A 77 -1.59 11.27 0.49
CA GLY A 77 -1.87 11.13 1.91
C GLY A 77 -3.22 11.67 2.37
N LYS A 78 -4.15 11.95 1.44
CA LYS A 78 -5.44 12.56 1.77
C LYS A 78 -6.60 11.63 1.46
N GLN A 79 -7.42 11.33 2.47
CA GLN A 79 -8.58 10.46 2.33
C GLN A 79 -9.61 11.02 1.33
N GLU A 80 -9.82 12.34 1.34
CA GLU A 80 -10.76 12.98 0.41
C GLU A 80 -10.37 12.78 -1.06
N ASN A 81 -9.07 12.72 -1.35
CA ASN A 81 -8.59 12.43 -2.71
C ASN A 81 -8.86 10.97 -3.09
N GLN A 82 -8.74 10.02 -2.15
CA GLN A 82 -9.11 8.61 -2.40
C GLN A 82 -10.60 8.45 -2.64
N ILE A 83 -11.44 9.08 -1.82
CA ILE A 83 -12.91 9.07 -2.00
C ILE A 83 -13.27 9.64 -3.37
N SER A 84 -12.65 10.75 -3.76
CA SER A 84 -12.86 11.36 -5.08
C SER A 84 -12.42 10.44 -6.22
N ALA A 85 -11.26 9.77 -6.07
CA ALA A 85 -10.76 8.82 -7.05
C ALA A 85 -11.69 7.61 -7.21
N ILE A 86 -12.17 7.03 -6.10
CA ILE A 86 -13.10 5.89 -6.12
C ILE A 86 -14.41 6.29 -6.84
N ARG A 87 -14.98 7.46 -6.55
CA ARG A 87 -16.16 7.99 -7.29
C ARG A 87 -15.88 8.21 -8.77
N GLY A 88 -14.68 8.66 -9.09
CA GLY A 88 -14.19 8.77 -10.48
C GLY A 88 -14.14 7.42 -11.19
N PHE A 89 -13.67 6.37 -10.51
CA PHE A 89 -13.66 5.00 -11.05
C PHE A 89 -15.06 4.43 -11.23
N ILE A 90 -15.98 4.69 -10.28
CA ILE A 90 -17.40 4.32 -10.41
C ILE A 90 -18.01 4.99 -11.64
N THR A 91 -17.80 6.30 -11.82
CA THR A 91 -18.30 7.05 -12.97
C THR A 91 -17.75 6.51 -14.30
N GLN A 92 -16.50 6.08 -14.31
CA GLN A 92 -15.81 5.48 -15.47
C GLN A 92 -16.23 4.02 -15.70
N LYS A 93 -17.01 3.43 -14.81
CA LYS A 93 -17.48 2.04 -14.86
C LYS A 93 -16.31 1.04 -15.00
N VAL A 94 -15.27 1.19 -14.16
CA VAL A 94 -14.20 0.21 -14.12
C VAL A 94 -14.75 -1.15 -13.64
N ASP A 95 -14.09 -2.24 -14.01
CA ASP A 95 -14.55 -3.58 -13.65
C ASP A 95 -14.25 -3.96 -12.19
N VAL A 96 -13.17 -3.42 -11.63
CA VAL A 96 -12.73 -3.67 -10.25
C VAL A 96 -12.13 -2.39 -9.69
N ILE A 97 -12.39 -2.11 -8.43
CA ILE A 97 -11.69 -1.07 -7.68
C ILE A 97 -10.80 -1.73 -6.63
N ALA A 98 -9.53 -1.31 -6.56
CA ALA A 98 -8.65 -1.67 -5.46
C ALA A 98 -8.05 -0.42 -4.83
N PHE A 99 -7.81 -0.42 -3.53
CA PHE A 99 -7.16 0.71 -2.87
C PHE A 99 -6.51 0.33 -1.54
N SER A 100 -5.51 1.12 -1.13
CA SER A 100 -4.90 1.07 0.20
C SER A 100 -5.41 2.27 0.99
N PRO A 101 -6.24 2.10 2.03
CA PRO A 101 -6.84 3.22 2.76
C PRO A 101 -5.80 4.09 3.48
N VAL A 102 -5.94 5.43 3.44
CA VAL A 102 -5.08 6.34 4.22
C VAL A 102 -5.29 6.11 5.72
N VAL A 103 -6.54 6.02 6.15
CA VAL A 103 -6.99 5.74 7.53
C VAL A 103 -8.05 4.64 7.53
N THR A 104 -8.38 4.08 8.70
CA THR A 104 -9.34 2.97 8.79
C THR A 104 -10.79 3.39 8.64
N SER A 105 -11.16 4.57 9.09
CA SER A 105 -12.57 5.01 9.23
C SER A 105 -13.07 5.87 8.06
N GLY A 106 -14.40 5.98 7.93
CA GLY A 106 -15.07 6.91 7.02
C GLY A 106 -15.26 6.40 5.57
N TRP A 107 -15.20 5.08 5.35
CA TRP A 107 -15.25 4.48 4.02
C TRP A 107 -16.62 3.97 3.59
N ASP A 108 -17.53 3.66 4.53
CA ASP A 108 -18.78 2.94 4.27
C ASP A 108 -19.62 3.59 3.16
N ALA A 109 -19.69 4.91 3.13
CA ALA A 109 -20.50 5.61 2.13
C ALA A 109 -20.00 5.36 0.70
N VAL A 110 -18.70 5.57 0.44
CA VAL A 110 -18.15 5.39 -0.91
C VAL A 110 -18.02 3.90 -1.30
N LEU A 111 -17.83 3.01 -0.34
CA LEU A 111 -17.85 1.57 -0.58
C LEU A 111 -19.26 1.10 -0.93
N LYS A 112 -20.28 1.68 -0.27
CA LYS A 112 -21.68 1.42 -0.65
C LYS A 112 -21.98 1.96 -2.06
N GLU A 113 -21.50 3.14 -2.43
CA GLU A 113 -21.63 3.67 -3.79
C GLU A 113 -21.04 2.70 -4.84
N ALA A 114 -19.88 2.10 -4.57
CA ALA A 114 -19.26 1.11 -5.45
C ALA A 114 -20.10 -0.18 -5.54
N LYS A 115 -20.61 -0.67 -4.38
CA LYS A 115 -21.48 -1.84 -4.31
C LYS A 115 -22.79 -1.62 -5.06
N ASP A 116 -23.44 -0.45 -4.91
CA ASP A 116 -24.69 -0.09 -5.60
C ASP A 116 -24.49 0.04 -7.13
N ALA A 117 -23.24 0.27 -7.58
CA ALA A 117 -22.83 0.27 -8.98
C ALA A 117 -22.39 -1.09 -9.50
N ASP A 118 -22.52 -2.16 -8.70
CA ASP A 118 -22.06 -3.53 -8.98
C ASP A 118 -20.54 -3.64 -9.27
N ILE A 119 -19.73 -2.72 -8.74
CA ILE A 119 -18.28 -2.73 -8.90
C ILE A 119 -17.63 -3.34 -7.65
N PRO A 120 -16.98 -4.52 -7.76
CA PRO A 120 -16.32 -5.16 -6.63
C PRO A 120 -15.10 -4.37 -6.16
N VAL A 121 -14.91 -4.33 -4.83
CA VAL A 121 -13.79 -3.63 -4.20
C VAL A 121 -12.85 -4.63 -3.54
N ILE A 122 -11.54 -4.42 -3.71
CA ILE A 122 -10.45 -5.15 -3.04
C ILE A 122 -9.69 -4.14 -2.15
N LEU A 123 -9.55 -4.46 -0.88
CA LEU A 123 -8.64 -3.74 0.01
C LEU A 123 -7.25 -4.34 -0.10
N THR A 124 -6.22 -3.51 -0.22
CA THR A 124 -4.84 -3.98 -0.28
C THR A 124 -3.95 -3.23 0.70
N ASP A 125 -2.96 -3.92 1.29
CA ASP A 125 -2.06 -3.41 2.32
C ASP A 125 -2.81 -3.00 3.60
N ARG A 126 -3.64 -1.96 3.56
CA ARG A 126 -4.36 -1.43 4.73
C ARG A 126 -5.83 -1.83 4.72
N ALA A 127 -6.40 -2.07 5.91
CA ALA A 127 -7.80 -2.42 6.10
C ALA A 127 -8.64 -1.19 6.50
N VAL A 128 -9.96 -1.33 6.36
CA VAL A 128 -10.97 -0.39 6.89
C VAL A 128 -11.61 -0.98 8.15
N ASP A 129 -12.23 -0.13 8.99
CA ASP A 129 -12.93 -0.53 10.22
C ASP A 129 -14.44 -0.71 10.01
N SER A 130 -14.89 -0.90 8.77
CA SER A 130 -16.30 -1.15 8.46
C SER A 130 -16.83 -2.40 9.15
N GLN A 131 -18.02 -2.27 9.73
CA GLN A 131 -18.76 -3.41 10.31
C GLN A 131 -19.50 -4.22 9.24
N ASP A 132 -19.73 -3.64 8.06
CA ASP A 132 -20.34 -4.33 6.90
C ASP A 132 -19.23 -4.87 5.97
N THR A 133 -18.80 -6.09 6.23
CA THR A 133 -17.79 -6.78 5.42
C THR A 133 -18.25 -7.11 3.99
N SER A 134 -19.55 -6.93 3.69
CA SER A 134 -20.07 -7.11 2.32
C SER A 134 -19.75 -5.93 1.38
N LEU A 135 -19.20 -4.84 1.91
CA LEU A 135 -18.80 -3.67 1.14
C LEU A 135 -17.51 -3.87 0.33
N TYR A 136 -16.76 -4.91 0.62
CA TYR A 136 -15.57 -5.30 -0.15
C TYR A 136 -15.47 -6.82 -0.28
N LYS A 137 -14.78 -7.30 -1.30
CA LYS A 137 -14.70 -8.73 -1.60
C LYS A 137 -13.62 -9.44 -0.80
N THR A 138 -12.48 -8.78 -0.62
CA THR A 138 -11.32 -9.35 0.10
C THR A 138 -10.38 -8.25 0.56
N PHE A 139 -9.56 -8.58 1.54
CA PHE A 139 -8.37 -7.85 1.96
C PHE A 139 -7.13 -8.68 1.61
N LEU A 140 -6.13 -8.06 1.00
CA LEU A 140 -4.81 -8.62 0.74
C LEU A 140 -3.75 -7.77 1.42
N GLY A 141 -3.00 -8.31 2.38
CA GLY A 141 -1.93 -7.57 3.08
C GLY A 141 -1.35 -8.35 4.25
N SER A 142 -0.63 -7.62 5.10
CA SER A 142 0.09 -8.16 6.26
C SER A 142 -0.78 -8.28 7.51
N ASP A 143 -0.31 -9.05 8.49
CA ASP A 143 -0.85 -9.07 9.85
C ASP A 143 -0.04 -8.11 10.72
N PHE A 144 -0.46 -6.86 10.78
CA PHE A 144 0.24 -5.81 11.51
C PHE A 144 0.30 -6.03 13.03
N VAL A 145 -0.69 -6.71 13.62
CA VAL A 145 -0.64 -7.09 15.04
C VAL A 145 0.49 -8.09 15.26
N LYS A 146 0.61 -9.08 14.37
CA LYS A 146 1.70 -10.06 14.40
C LYS A 146 3.05 -9.39 14.22
N GLU A 147 3.19 -8.45 13.27
CA GLU A 147 4.45 -7.71 13.07
C GLU A 147 4.87 -6.96 14.34
N GLY A 148 3.96 -6.21 14.97
CA GLY A 148 4.22 -5.53 16.24
C GLY A 148 4.61 -6.51 17.34
N LYS A 149 3.91 -7.65 17.42
CA LYS A 149 4.20 -8.69 18.39
C LYS A 149 5.58 -9.30 18.20
N GLU A 150 5.99 -9.62 16.98
CA GLU A 150 7.33 -10.15 16.67
C GLU A 150 8.44 -9.17 17.05
N ALA A 151 8.23 -7.87 16.82
CA ALA A 151 9.15 -6.81 17.25
C ALA A 151 9.28 -6.77 18.79
N GLY A 152 8.16 -6.85 19.51
CA GLY A 152 8.13 -6.86 20.98
C GLY A 152 8.71 -8.14 21.57
N ASP A 153 8.37 -9.30 21.04
CA ASP A 153 8.89 -10.61 21.48
C ASP A 153 10.44 -10.67 21.32
N TRP A 154 10.97 -10.12 20.23
CA TRP A 154 12.43 -9.99 20.06
C TRP A 154 13.03 -9.13 21.19
N LEU A 155 12.43 -7.97 21.50
CA LEU A 155 12.93 -7.09 22.55
C LEU A 155 12.88 -7.77 23.92
N VAL A 156 11.81 -8.49 24.24
CA VAL A 156 11.68 -9.27 25.49
C VAL A 156 12.81 -10.30 25.58
N LYS A 157 13.06 -11.05 24.51
CA LYS A 157 14.13 -12.04 24.43
C LYS A 157 15.54 -11.41 24.56
N ASP A 158 15.80 -10.32 23.85
CA ASP A 158 17.09 -9.60 23.89
C ASP A 158 17.36 -8.97 25.27
N SER A 159 16.29 -8.70 26.00
CA SER A 159 16.33 -8.12 27.35
C SER A 159 16.41 -9.16 28.47
N ALA A 160 16.41 -10.45 28.15
CA ALA A 160 16.45 -11.50 29.16
C ALA A 160 17.70 -11.39 30.06
N GLY A 161 17.49 -11.46 31.36
CA GLY A 161 18.56 -11.33 32.36
C GLY A 161 19.05 -9.89 32.63
N LYS A 162 18.53 -8.88 31.92
CA LYS A 162 18.83 -7.47 32.23
C LYS A 162 18.01 -7.02 33.43
N THR A 163 18.67 -6.31 34.36
CA THR A 163 18.03 -5.71 35.54
C THR A 163 17.84 -4.22 35.35
N GLY A 164 16.72 -3.68 35.88
CA GLY A 164 16.39 -2.26 35.81
C GLY A 164 15.54 -1.89 34.58
N PRO A 165 15.11 -0.61 34.51
CA PRO A 165 14.19 -0.15 33.49
C PRO A 165 14.84 -0.09 32.10
N ILE A 166 14.06 -0.47 31.08
CA ILE A 166 14.40 -0.37 29.66
C ILE A 166 13.43 0.64 29.05
N ASN A 167 13.93 1.82 28.73
CA ASN A 167 13.15 2.91 28.21
C ASN A 167 13.03 2.83 26.69
N VAL A 168 11.84 2.58 26.19
CA VAL A 168 11.51 2.54 24.77
C VAL A 168 10.90 3.88 24.34
N VAL A 169 11.38 4.42 23.23
CA VAL A 169 10.67 5.47 22.49
C VAL A 169 10.08 4.86 21.23
N GLU A 170 8.89 5.31 20.84
CA GLU A 170 8.14 4.74 19.72
C GLU A 170 7.84 5.82 18.66
N LEU A 171 8.24 5.55 17.42
CA LEU A 171 7.88 6.31 16.23
C LEU A 171 6.71 5.61 15.54
N GLN A 172 5.52 6.16 15.69
CA GLN A 172 4.31 5.61 15.09
C GLN A 172 4.17 6.05 13.62
N GLY A 173 3.45 5.25 12.84
CA GLY A 173 2.99 5.63 11.51
C GLY A 173 1.90 6.68 11.55
N THR A 174 1.27 6.92 10.40
CA THR A 174 0.18 7.89 10.23
C THR A 174 -0.97 7.58 11.20
N THR A 175 -1.37 8.59 11.97
CA THR A 175 -2.46 8.47 12.93
C THR A 175 -3.75 8.00 12.26
N GLY A 176 -4.37 6.96 12.81
CA GLY A 176 -5.60 6.36 12.27
C GLY A 176 -5.39 5.35 11.14
N ALA A 177 -4.17 5.12 10.68
CA ALA A 177 -3.86 4.07 9.72
C ALA A 177 -3.78 2.69 10.40
N ALA A 178 -4.30 1.64 9.77
CA ALA A 178 -4.31 0.29 10.30
C ALA A 178 -2.91 -0.19 10.78
N PRO A 179 -1.83 -0.07 9.98
CA PRO A 179 -0.51 -0.50 10.44
C PRO A 179 0.01 0.28 11.66
N ALA A 180 -0.37 1.55 11.83
CA ALA A 180 0.04 2.31 13.02
C ALA A 180 -0.67 1.80 14.29
N ILE A 181 -1.98 1.56 14.20
CA ILE A 181 -2.81 1.06 15.31
C ILE A 181 -2.38 -0.35 15.71
N ASP A 182 -2.26 -1.23 14.74
CA ASP A 182 -2.09 -2.66 14.98
C ASP A 182 -0.65 -3.02 15.38
N ARG A 183 0.38 -2.37 14.78
CA ARG A 183 1.79 -2.52 15.19
C ARG A 183 1.99 -2.04 16.62
N GLN A 184 1.40 -0.89 16.99
CA GLN A 184 1.43 -0.41 18.38
C GLN A 184 0.81 -1.42 19.33
N LYS A 185 -0.39 -1.93 19.00
CA LYS A 185 -1.10 -2.92 19.81
C LYS A 185 -0.26 -4.17 20.01
N GLY A 186 0.21 -4.78 18.94
CA GLY A 186 0.99 -6.02 18.99
C GLY A 186 2.29 -5.87 19.80
N PHE A 187 3.00 -4.77 19.61
CA PHE A 187 4.21 -4.46 20.36
C PHE A 187 3.94 -4.29 21.86
N ALA A 188 2.91 -3.50 22.22
CA ALA A 188 2.54 -3.28 23.62
C ALA A 188 2.12 -4.57 24.31
N GLU A 189 1.35 -5.44 23.64
CA GLU A 189 0.95 -6.75 24.16
C GLU A 189 2.18 -7.65 24.42
N ALA A 190 3.13 -7.69 23.51
CA ALA A 190 4.32 -8.54 23.65
C ALA A 190 5.24 -8.07 24.79
N ILE A 191 5.54 -6.77 24.87
CA ILE A 191 6.45 -6.25 25.90
C ILE A 191 5.86 -6.32 27.31
N ALA A 192 4.55 -6.47 27.46
CA ALA A 192 3.89 -6.67 28.76
C ALA A 192 4.44 -7.90 29.51
N ALA A 193 5.04 -8.87 28.80
CA ALA A 193 5.71 -10.02 29.40
C ALA A 193 6.95 -9.64 30.23
N ASN A 194 7.55 -8.46 30.02
CA ASN A 194 8.69 -7.96 30.79
C ASN A 194 8.35 -6.59 31.42
N PRO A 195 8.01 -6.51 32.72
CA PRO A 195 7.59 -5.27 33.37
C PRO A 195 8.68 -4.18 33.43
N ASN A 196 9.94 -4.51 33.15
CA ASN A 196 11.04 -3.54 33.07
C ASN A 196 11.00 -2.73 31.75
N ILE A 197 10.37 -3.25 30.69
CA ILE A 197 10.26 -2.54 29.42
C ILE A 197 9.10 -1.53 29.49
N LYS A 198 9.38 -0.27 29.21
CA LYS A 198 8.39 0.81 29.26
C LYS A 198 8.48 1.70 28.02
N ILE A 199 7.37 1.91 27.34
CA ILE A 199 7.25 2.97 26.33
C ILE A 199 7.14 4.30 27.10
N VAL A 200 8.20 5.09 27.08
CA VAL A 200 8.29 6.38 27.81
C VAL A 200 7.88 7.58 26.97
N LYS A 201 7.97 7.45 25.65
CA LYS A 201 7.50 8.41 24.64
C LYS A 201 6.96 7.67 23.44
N SER A 202 5.91 8.22 22.85
CA SER A 202 5.34 7.72 21.60
C SER A 202 4.78 8.90 20.80
N GLN A 203 5.15 9.01 19.52
CA GLN A 203 4.72 10.09 18.64
C GLN A 203 4.72 9.64 17.18
N THR A 204 3.80 10.19 16.38
CA THR A 204 3.75 9.91 14.95
C THR A 204 4.91 10.56 14.20
N GLY A 205 5.49 9.83 13.25
CA GLY A 205 6.40 10.30 12.21
C GLY A 205 5.84 10.01 10.81
N ASP A 206 4.51 9.72 10.71
CA ASP A 206 3.74 9.60 9.46
C ASP A 206 4.34 8.65 8.42
N PHE A 207 5.12 7.65 8.85
CA PHE A 207 5.89 6.74 7.99
C PHE A 207 6.98 7.43 7.15
N LYS A 208 7.30 8.71 7.41
CA LYS A 208 8.25 9.52 6.64
C LYS A 208 9.61 9.59 7.31
N ARG A 209 10.68 9.50 6.51
CA ARG A 209 12.07 9.58 7.00
C ARG A 209 12.37 10.91 7.69
N ALA A 210 11.96 12.03 7.07
CA ALA A 210 12.20 13.36 7.62
C ALA A 210 11.48 13.62 8.96
N ASP A 211 10.22 13.14 9.06
CA ASP A 211 9.42 13.28 10.27
C ASP A 211 9.96 12.38 11.39
N GLY A 212 10.37 11.15 11.05
CA GLY A 212 11.07 10.24 11.97
C GLY A 212 12.33 10.85 12.55
N LYS A 213 13.16 11.53 11.73
CA LYS A 213 14.33 12.28 12.19
C LYS A 213 13.93 13.38 13.17
N THR A 214 12.99 14.23 12.77
CA THR A 214 12.56 15.38 13.60
C THR A 214 12.01 14.93 14.96
N VAL A 215 11.18 13.87 14.99
CA VAL A 215 10.61 13.34 16.23
C VAL A 215 11.70 12.71 17.09
N MET A 216 12.65 11.99 16.49
CA MET A 216 13.78 11.41 17.26
C MET A 216 14.67 12.48 17.87
N GLU A 217 14.94 13.61 17.17
CA GLU A 217 15.65 14.76 17.73
C GLU A 217 14.95 15.30 18.99
N GLN A 218 13.60 15.42 18.95
CA GLN A 218 12.79 15.84 20.11
C GLN A 218 12.87 14.82 21.27
N PHE A 219 12.85 13.52 20.96
CA PHE A 219 13.00 12.48 21.98
C PHE A 219 14.36 12.55 22.66
N LEU A 220 15.44 12.73 21.89
CA LEU A 220 16.81 12.85 22.41
C LEU A 220 16.97 14.06 23.34
N GLN A 221 16.29 15.17 23.03
CA GLN A 221 16.31 16.38 23.86
C GLN A 221 15.48 16.26 25.15
N SER A 222 14.36 15.53 25.10
CA SER A 222 13.36 15.51 26.18
C SER A 222 13.36 14.24 27.04
N THR A 223 14.17 13.24 26.68
CA THR A 223 14.21 11.95 27.38
C THR A 223 15.64 11.69 27.88
N PRO A 224 15.89 11.69 29.20
CA PRO A 224 17.25 11.57 29.75
C PRO A 224 17.97 10.30 29.35
N LYS A 225 17.25 9.21 29.18
CA LYS A 225 17.79 7.91 28.78
C LYS A 225 16.83 7.20 27.84
N ILE A 226 17.31 6.86 26.67
CA ILE A 226 16.62 6.02 25.68
C ILE A 226 17.47 4.77 25.50
N ASP A 227 16.90 3.59 25.73
CA ASP A 227 17.55 2.30 25.55
C ASP A 227 17.20 1.68 24.20
N VAL A 228 15.94 1.90 23.75
CA VAL A 228 15.42 1.29 22.52
C VAL A 228 14.54 2.30 21.76
N LEU A 229 14.67 2.31 20.45
CA LEU A 229 13.73 2.88 19.52
C LEU A 229 12.94 1.75 18.84
N TYR A 230 11.62 1.80 18.91
CA TYR A 230 10.74 1.05 18.04
C TYR A 230 10.13 2.00 17.00
N ALA A 231 10.44 1.82 15.74
CA ALA A 231 9.89 2.57 14.62
C ALA A 231 8.98 1.68 13.79
N HIS A 232 7.75 2.15 13.51
CA HIS A 232 6.75 1.37 12.79
C HIS A 232 7.10 1.12 11.32
N ASN A 233 8.17 1.76 10.79
CA ASN A 233 8.74 1.39 9.51
C ASN A 233 10.25 1.74 9.41
N ASP A 234 10.88 1.22 8.36
CA ASP A 234 12.30 1.44 8.09
C ASP A 234 12.63 2.92 7.82
N ASP A 235 11.81 3.63 7.06
CA ASP A 235 12.07 5.02 6.71
C ASP A 235 12.16 5.93 7.95
N MET A 236 11.24 5.81 8.90
CA MET A 236 11.34 6.53 10.18
C MET A 236 12.57 6.09 10.98
N GLY A 237 12.88 4.79 10.99
CA GLY A 237 14.08 4.26 11.63
C GLY A 237 15.36 4.82 11.04
N LEU A 238 15.45 4.93 9.72
CA LEU A 238 16.58 5.53 9.00
C LEU A 238 16.72 7.03 9.31
N GLY A 239 15.61 7.75 9.37
CA GLY A 239 15.61 9.15 9.82
C GLY A 239 16.09 9.30 11.27
N ALA A 240 15.65 8.40 12.15
CA ALA A 240 16.09 8.37 13.53
C ALA A 240 17.60 8.06 13.68
N ILE A 241 18.17 7.19 12.84
CA ILE A 241 19.61 6.94 12.79
C ILE A 241 20.38 8.24 12.56
N GLU A 242 19.96 9.09 11.63
CA GLU A 242 20.59 10.38 11.37
C GLU A 242 20.56 11.30 12.61
N ALA A 243 19.42 11.35 13.31
CA ALA A 243 19.27 12.12 14.54
C ALA A 243 20.19 11.60 15.68
N ILE A 244 20.26 10.27 15.83
CA ILE A 244 21.10 9.61 16.84
C ILE A 244 22.59 9.89 16.58
N GLU A 245 23.03 9.79 15.32
CA GLU A 245 24.42 10.09 14.92
C GLU A 245 24.76 11.56 15.12
N ALA A 246 23.84 12.49 14.76
CA ALA A 246 24.01 13.93 14.97
C ALA A 246 24.13 14.30 16.47
N ALA A 247 23.49 13.51 17.35
CA ALA A 247 23.61 13.66 18.81
C ALA A 247 24.90 13.01 19.39
N GLY A 248 25.82 12.53 18.54
CA GLY A 248 27.09 11.89 18.95
C GLY A 248 26.93 10.49 19.55
N LYS A 249 25.80 9.84 19.31
CA LYS A 249 25.49 8.48 19.77
C LYS A 249 25.64 7.47 18.64
N VAL A 250 25.86 6.22 18.98
CA VAL A 250 26.03 5.11 18.03
C VAL A 250 24.72 4.34 17.89
N PRO A 251 24.01 4.45 16.74
CA PRO A 251 22.79 3.67 16.51
C PRO A 251 23.09 2.19 16.52
N GLY A 252 22.17 1.40 17.05
CA GLY A 252 22.30 -0.04 17.23
C GLY A 252 23.14 -0.46 18.45
N LYS A 253 23.90 0.48 19.06
CA LYS A 253 24.72 0.22 20.25
C LYS A 253 24.26 1.02 21.46
N ASP A 254 24.29 2.35 21.38
CA ASP A 254 23.87 3.21 22.48
C ASP A 254 22.33 3.24 22.59
N ILE A 255 21.66 3.14 21.45
CA ILE A 255 20.22 3.00 21.34
C ILE A 255 19.94 1.85 20.37
N LYS A 256 19.30 0.79 20.85
CA LYS A 256 18.84 -0.30 19.99
C LYS A 256 17.70 0.17 19.10
N ILE A 257 17.64 -0.30 17.88
CA ILE A 257 16.65 0.09 16.90
C ILE A 257 15.94 -1.15 16.35
N ILE A 258 14.63 -1.15 16.43
CA ILE A 258 13.74 -2.16 15.86
C ILE A 258 12.84 -1.46 14.84
N THR A 259 12.73 -2.02 13.63
CA THR A 259 11.88 -1.46 12.57
C THR A 259 11.02 -2.53 11.92
N VAL A 260 10.14 -2.11 11.04
CA VAL A 260 9.31 -2.96 10.18
C VAL A 260 9.52 -2.53 8.73
N ASP A 261 9.36 -3.38 7.78
CA ASP A 261 9.32 -3.35 6.31
C ASP A 261 10.38 -4.26 5.68
N ALA A 262 11.64 -4.16 6.06
CA ALA A 262 12.79 -4.77 5.41
C ALA A 262 13.05 -4.25 3.97
N VAL A 263 12.91 -2.93 3.74
CA VAL A 263 13.36 -2.32 2.49
C VAL A 263 14.89 -2.34 2.39
N LYS A 264 15.42 -2.22 1.18
CA LYS A 264 16.86 -2.36 0.93
C LYS A 264 17.73 -1.43 1.78
N ASP A 265 17.31 -0.18 2.00
CA ASP A 265 18.03 0.76 2.87
C ASP A 265 18.00 0.30 4.34
N GLY A 266 16.84 -0.16 4.84
CA GLY A 266 16.69 -0.75 6.18
C GLY A 266 17.56 -1.97 6.36
N MET A 267 17.53 -2.91 5.41
CA MET A 267 18.37 -4.10 5.39
C MET A 267 19.86 -3.77 5.35
N THR A 268 20.24 -2.71 4.63
CA THR A 268 21.63 -2.22 4.60
C THR A 268 22.06 -1.70 5.99
N ALA A 269 21.18 -0.91 6.64
CA ALA A 269 21.44 -0.42 8.00
C ALA A 269 21.50 -1.56 9.03
N LEU A 270 20.64 -2.58 8.90
CA LEU A 270 20.67 -3.79 9.73
C LEU A 270 21.96 -4.58 9.51
N ALA A 271 22.36 -4.82 8.27
CA ALA A 271 23.61 -5.51 7.94
C ALA A 271 24.85 -4.78 8.48
N ALA A 272 24.80 -3.43 8.53
CA ALA A 272 25.84 -2.59 9.12
C ALA A 272 25.78 -2.52 10.67
N GLY A 273 24.75 -3.09 11.31
CA GLY A 273 24.57 -3.08 12.77
C GLY A 273 24.05 -1.76 13.32
N LYS A 274 23.51 -0.86 12.47
CA LYS A 274 22.83 0.37 12.89
C LYS A 274 21.37 0.15 13.31
N ILE A 275 20.73 -0.88 12.77
CA ILE A 275 19.45 -1.45 13.23
C ILE A 275 19.75 -2.81 13.85
N ASN A 276 18.97 -3.26 14.82
CA ASN A 276 19.18 -4.52 15.53
C ASN A 276 18.22 -5.63 15.07
N TYR A 277 17.03 -5.26 14.62
CA TYR A 277 16.01 -6.21 14.20
C TYR A 277 15.01 -5.57 13.25
N ILE A 278 14.62 -6.29 12.21
CA ILE A 278 13.59 -5.88 11.28
C ILE A 278 12.55 -7.00 11.15
N VAL A 279 11.29 -6.62 11.24
CA VAL A 279 10.16 -7.47 10.85
C VAL A 279 9.80 -7.14 9.41
N GLU A 280 9.66 -8.16 8.56
CA GLU A 280 9.30 -7.93 7.17
C GLU A 280 7.82 -7.53 7.04
N CYS A 281 7.56 -6.57 6.16
CA CYS A 281 6.27 -6.25 5.57
C CYS A 281 6.49 -6.14 4.06
N SER A 282 5.98 -7.09 3.28
CA SER A 282 6.29 -7.15 1.85
C SER A 282 5.46 -6.17 1.02
N PRO A 283 6.06 -5.28 0.22
CA PRO A 283 5.34 -4.42 -0.72
C PRO A 283 4.93 -5.11 -2.02
N LEU A 284 5.39 -6.35 -2.27
CA LEU A 284 5.22 -7.05 -3.54
C LEU A 284 3.85 -7.75 -3.60
N LEU A 285 2.79 -6.97 -3.69
CA LEU A 285 1.40 -7.43 -3.72
C LEU A 285 0.80 -7.51 -5.13
N GLY A 286 1.49 -6.93 -6.13
CA GLY A 286 0.94 -6.68 -7.45
C GLY A 286 0.46 -7.93 -8.16
N THR A 287 1.27 -8.98 -8.24
CA THR A 287 0.88 -10.23 -8.92
C THR A 287 -0.36 -10.84 -8.31
N GLN A 288 -0.40 -10.98 -6.98
CA GLN A 288 -1.54 -11.56 -6.27
C GLN A 288 -2.78 -10.68 -6.36
N LEU A 289 -2.62 -9.34 -6.32
CA LEU A 289 -3.71 -8.39 -6.51
C LEU A 289 -4.34 -8.54 -7.91
N MET A 290 -3.53 -8.70 -8.97
CA MET A 290 -4.05 -8.89 -10.33
C MET A 290 -4.81 -10.22 -10.48
N GLU A 291 -4.35 -11.29 -9.84
CA GLU A 291 -5.07 -12.57 -9.80
C GLU A 291 -6.41 -12.45 -9.09
N LEU A 292 -6.44 -11.74 -7.95
CA LEU A 292 -7.67 -11.47 -7.22
C LEU A 292 -8.64 -10.60 -8.03
N ALA A 293 -8.15 -9.58 -8.72
CA ALA A 293 -8.97 -8.74 -9.58
C ALA A 293 -9.69 -9.57 -10.66
N LYS A 294 -8.98 -10.49 -11.31
CA LYS A 294 -9.58 -11.41 -12.29
C LYS A 294 -10.65 -12.32 -11.68
N LYS A 295 -10.37 -12.91 -10.51
CA LYS A 295 -11.30 -13.81 -9.82
C LYS A 295 -12.58 -13.07 -9.40
N VAL A 296 -12.46 -11.89 -8.76
CA VAL A 296 -13.65 -11.13 -8.32
C VAL A 296 -14.45 -10.59 -9.48
N HIS A 297 -13.79 -10.20 -10.59
CA HIS A 297 -14.48 -9.81 -11.83
C HIS A 297 -15.25 -10.97 -12.46
N ALA A 298 -14.68 -12.19 -12.43
CA ALA A 298 -15.35 -13.40 -12.89
C ALA A 298 -16.47 -13.90 -11.94
N GLY A 299 -16.68 -13.22 -10.81
CA GLY A 299 -17.67 -13.63 -9.81
C GLY A 299 -17.26 -14.84 -8.98
N GLU A 300 -15.97 -15.20 -9.00
CA GLU A 300 -15.44 -16.33 -8.21
C GLU A 300 -15.40 -15.97 -6.72
N SER A 301 -15.59 -16.99 -5.88
CA SER A 301 -15.42 -16.85 -4.44
C SER A 301 -13.95 -16.69 -4.08
N VAL A 302 -13.64 -15.70 -3.22
CA VAL A 302 -12.31 -15.46 -2.65
C VAL A 302 -12.40 -15.43 -1.13
N GLU A 303 -11.30 -15.74 -0.45
CA GLU A 303 -11.21 -15.60 1.00
C GLU A 303 -11.37 -14.11 1.39
N GLN A 304 -12.11 -13.85 2.49
CA GLN A 304 -12.36 -12.49 2.98
C GLN A 304 -11.07 -11.77 3.40
N ARG A 305 -10.04 -12.53 3.84
CA ARG A 305 -8.74 -12.02 4.28
C ARG A 305 -7.63 -12.94 3.81
N ILE A 306 -6.70 -12.40 3.06
CA ILE A 306 -5.53 -13.09 2.53
C ILE A 306 -4.28 -12.41 3.08
N LEU A 307 -3.49 -13.17 3.83
CA LEU A 307 -2.29 -12.65 4.48
C LEU A 307 -1.03 -13.01 3.69
N THR A 308 -0.12 -12.06 3.59
CA THR A 308 1.22 -12.25 3.05
C THR A 308 2.06 -13.16 3.96
N GLN A 309 2.99 -13.90 3.35
CA GLN A 309 3.99 -14.67 4.09
C GLN A 309 5.20 -13.78 4.33
N GLU A 310 5.52 -13.53 5.59
CA GLU A 310 6.55 -12.59 6.02
C GLU A 310 7.48 -13.25 7.05
N THR A 311 8.69 -12.73 7.17
CA THR A 311 9.72 -13.23 8.07
C THR A 311 10.33 -12.10 8.89
N THR A 312 11.40 -12.39 9.61
CA THR A 312 12.13 -11.41 10.40
C THR A 312 13.62 -11.51 10.11
N PHE A 313 14.34 -10.41 10.32
CA PHE A 313 15.77 -10.37 10.02
C PHE A 313 16.59 -9.89 11.21
N THR A 314 17.61 -10.69 11.55
CA THR A 314 18.77 -10.30 12.34
C THR A 314 19.85 -9.74 11.43
N GLN A 315 20.91 -9.14 12.02
CA GLN A 315 22.04 -8.62 11.27
C GLN A 315 22.67 -9.66 10.33
N GLU A 316 22.78 -10.89 10.79
CA GLU A 316 23.40 -11.99 10.03
C GLU A 316 22.53 -12.41 8.83
N GLN A 317 21.22 -12.54 9.09
CA GLN A 317 20.24 -12.83 8.04
C GLN A 317 20.13 -11.70 7.01
N ALA A 318 20.24 -10.43 7.44
CA ALA A 318 20.24 -9.29 6.53
C ALA A 318 21.44 -9.33 5.57
N LYS A 319 22.66 -9.63 6.06
CA LYS A 319 23.85 -9.77 5.21
C LYS A 319 23.67 -10.83 4.13
N ALA A 320 23.00 -11.93 4.46
CA ALA A 320 22.73 -13.02 3.52
C ALA A 320 21.63 -12.65 2.50
N ALA A 321 20.58 -11.97 2.94
CA ALA A 321 19.41 -11.67 2.11
C ALA A 321 19.58 -10.41 1.24
N LEU A 322 20.46 -9.48 1.62
CA LEU A 322 20.62 -8.17 0.98
C LEU A 322 20.93 -8.22 -0.54
N PRO A 323 21.78 -9.15 -1.05
CA PRO A 323 22.07 -9.24 -2.48
C PRO A 323 20.83 -9.48 -3.36
N ASP A 324 19.85 -10.21 -2.83
CA ASP A 324 18.62 -10.60 -3.57
C ASP A 324 17.42 -9.71 -3.24
N ARG A 325 17.61 -8.68 -2.39
CA ARG A 325 16.52 -7.80 -1.95
C ARG A 325 16.01 -6.94 -3.10
N LYS A 326 14.72 -7.08 -3.45
CA LYS A 326 14.11 -6.47 -4.63
C LYS A 326 13.55 -5.06 -4.37
N TYR A 327 13.38 -4.64 -3.12
CA TYR A 327 12.77 -3.38 -2.72
C TYR A 327 13.45 -2.73 -1.52
#